data_1b15a020627c445a5d68f83f106f5cea
#
_entry.id   1b15a020627c445a5d68f83f106f5cea
#
_cell.length_a   1.000
_cell.length_b   1.000
_cell.length_c   1.000
_cell.angle_alpha   90.00
_cell.angle_beta   90.00
_cell.angle_gamma   90.00
#
_symmetry.space_group_name_H-M   'P 1'
#
loop_
_entity.id
_entity.type
_entity.pdbx_description
1 polymer ?
#
loop_
_entity_poly.entity_id
_entity_poly.type
_entity_poly.pdbx_seq_one_letter_code
_entity_poly.pdbx_strand_id
1 'polypeptide(L)'
;MTTALVLGYSAFDLGLFSDKDPRLKLIKKAIRRDLEAMAEDGMTWLVFTGTLGFEYWVLEVAQEMKTEYGFQLATIFAFETHGENWNEGNQMKLSRFKQVDFVKYAYPRYEHKEQLRDYQQFLLENTNSSYLFYDEENETKLAYFYQKMKNQEDYFIKRLTFEQLNELAENFSEN
;
A
#
# COMPACT_ATOMS: atom_id res chain seq x y z
N MET A 1 12.77 0.27 11.29
CA MET A 1 11.79 0.49 10.21
C MET A 1 11.42 1.97 10.19
N THR A 2 11.99 2.75 9.26
CA THR A 2 11.70 4.18 9.21
C THR A 2 10.84 4.59 8.02
N THR A 3 11.07 3.99 6.85
CA THR A 3 10.33 4.29 5.62
C THR A 3 9.78 3.01 5.03
N ALA A 4 8.45 2.89 5.03
CA ALA A 4 7.77 1.68 4.60
C ALA A 4 7.05 1.90 3.26
N LEU A 5 7.37 1.08 2.27
CA LEU A 5 6.67 1.03 0.99
C LEU A 5 5.39 0.21 1.16
N VAL A 6 4.26 0.77 0.75
CA VAL A 6 2.96 0.09 0.87
C VAL A 6 2.59 -0.50 -0.49
N LEU A 7 2.36 -1.81 -0.54
CA LEU A 7 1.91 -2.52 -1.74
C LEU A 7 0.90 -3.59 -1.35
N GLY A 8 0.03 -3.96 -2.27
CA GLY A 8 -0.91 -5.03 -1.97
C GLY A 8 -1.88 -5.28 -3.11
N TYR A 9 -2.79 -6.21 -2.86
CA TYR A 9 -3.82 -6.57 -3.83
C TYR A 9 -4.65 -5.37 -4.24
N SER A 10 -4.99 -5.30 -5.53
CA SER A 10 -5.92 -4.30 -6.03
C SER A 10 -7.35 -4.65 -5.58
N ALA A 11 -8.25 -3.67 -5.67
CA ALA A 11 -9.67 -3.91 -5.41
C ALA A 11 -10.21 -5.00 -6.36
N PHE A 12 -9.76 -5.01 -7.60
CA PHE A 12 -10.11 -6.01 -8.60
C PHE A 12 -9.66 -7.41 -8.18
N ASP A 13 -8.41 -7.55 -7.71
CA ASP A 13 -7.86 -8.84 -7.26
C ASP A 13 -8.70 -9.46 -6.14
N LEU A 14 -9.25 -8.62 -5.26
CA LEU A 14 -10.01 -9.06 -4.10
C LEU A 14 -11.52 -9.12 -4.34
N GLY A 15 -11.99 -8.62 -5.48
CA GLY A 15 -13.42 -8.51 -5.76
C GLY A 15 -14.14 -7.55 -4.82
N LEU A 16 -13.45 -6.51 -4.34
CA LEU A 16 -13.98 -5.52 -3.42
C LEU A 16 -14.21 -4.20 -4.15
N PHE A 17 -15.36 -4.07 -4.79
CA PHE A 17 -15.68 -2.91 -5.63
C PHE A 17 -16.51 -1.84 -4.91
N SER A 18 -17.10 -2.16 -3.76
CA SER A 18 -17.92 -1.23 -3.00
C SER A 18 -17.22 -0.82 -1.72
N ASP A 19 -17.21 0.48 -1.44
CA ASP A 19 -16.69 1.04 -0.20
C ASP A 19 -17.54 0.63 1.01
N LYS A 20 -18.70 0.02 0.78
CA LYS A 20 -19.63 -0.44 1.81
C LYS A 20 -19.53 -1.94 2.10
N ASP A 21 -18.61 -2.64 1.42
CA ASP A 21 -18.42 -4.07 1.64
C ASP A 21 -17.97 -4.31 3.08
N PRO A 22 -18.65 -5.19 3.84
CA PRO A 22 -18.30 -5.42 5.25
C PRO A 22 -16.89 -5.98 5.45
N ARG A 23 -16.32 -6.62 4.43
CA ARG A 23 -14.94 -7.13 4.50
C ARG A 23 -13.91 -6.00 4.63
N LEU A 24 -14.24 -4.79 4.15
CA LEU A 24 -13.37 -3.64 4.27
C LEU A 24 -13.16 -3.21 5.72
N LYS A 25 -14.18 -3.33 6.55
CA LYS A 25 -14.05 -2.98 7.98
C LYS A 25 -12.99 -3.84 8.65
N LEU A 26 -12.98 -5.13 8.32
CA LEU A 26 -12.00 -6.06 8.85
C LEU A 26 -10.59 -5.75 8.37
N ILE A 27 -10.45 -5.48 7.07
CA ILE A 27 -9.17 -5.12 6.46
C ILE A 27 -8.64 -3.83 7.09
N LYS A 28 -9.47 -2.80 7.21
CA LYS A 28 -9.06 -1.53 7.80
C LYS A 28 -8.67 -1.66 9.27
N LYS A 29 -9.34 -2.55 10.00
CA LYS A 29 -8.99 -2.81 11.40
C LYS A 29 -7.61 -3.48 11.48
N ALA A 30 -7.34 -4.44 10.59
CA ALA A 30 -6.02 -5.06 10.52
C ALA A 30 -4.93 -4.04 10.17
N ILE A 31 -5.23 -3.15 9.21
CA ILE A 31 -4.32 -2.07 8.82
C ILE A 31 -4.01 -1.17 10.02
N ARG A 32 -5.04 -0.75 10.77
CA ARG A 32 -4.84 0.12 11.92
C ARG A 32 -3.94 -0.53 12.97
N ARG A 33 -4.19 -1.79 13.27
CA ARG A 33 -3.35 -2.58 14.18
C ARG A 33 -1.89 -2.61 13.70
N ASP A 34 -1.71 -2.88 12.42
CA ASP A 34 -0.37 -2.98 11.84
C ASP A 34 0.36 -1.63 11.81
N LEU A 35 -0.34 -0.55 11.46
CA LEU A 35 0.26 0.79 11.44
C LEU A 35 0.64 1.25 12.85
N GLU A 36 -0.16 0.91 13.86
CA GLU A 36 0.19 1.20 15.26
C GLU A 36 1.50 0.51 15.66
N ALA A 37 1.61 -0.78 15.33
CA ALA A 37 2.83 -1.54 15.62
C ALA A 37 4.04 -0.98 14.87
N MET A 38 3.86 -0.60 13.61
CA MET A 38 4.93 -0.01 12.80
C MET A 38 5.39 1.33 13.34
N ALA A 39 4.44 2.17 13.78
CA ALA A 39 4.78 3.46 14.38
C ALA A 39 5.56 3.27 15.68
N GLU A 40 5.18 2.31 16.51
CA GLU A 40 5.90 1.98 17.74
C GLU A 40 7.32 1.46 17.43
N ASP A 41 7.51 0.79 16.30
CA ASP A 41 8.82 0.30 15.86
C ASP A 41 9.66 1.38 15.16
N GLY A 42 9.18 2.62 15.10
CA GLY A 42 9.95 3.75 14.58
C GLY A 42 9.65 4.16 13.14
N MET A 43 8.58 3.65 12.54
CA MET A 43 8.19 4.07 11.19
C MET A 43 7.81 5.54 11.20
N THR A 44 8.39 6.31 10.27
CA THR A 44 8.15 7.75 10.15
C THR A 44 7.52 8.13 8.81
N TRP A 45 7.71 7.32 7.78
CA TRP A 45 7.17 7.57 6.44
C TRP A 45 6.47 6.33 5.88
N LEU A 46 5.30 6.55 5.28
CA LEU A 46 4.64 5.57 4.41
C LEU A 46 4.70 6.06 2.97
N VAL A 47 5.11 5.19 2.07
CA VAL A 47 5.27 5.51 0.65
C VAL A 47 4.29 4.68 -0.17
N PHE A 48 3.48 5.35 -0.99
CA PHE A 48 2.46 4.75 -1.85
C PHE A 48 2.85 4.86 -3.31
N THR A 49 2.29 4.01 -4.15
CA THR A 49 2.45 4.08 -5.60
C THR A 49 1.22 4.63 -6.32
N GLY A 50 0.10 4.75 -5.60
CA GLY A 50 -1.14 5.26 -6.15
C GLY A 50 -2.08 4.19 -6.70
N THR A 51 -1.96 2.96 -6.22
CA THR A 51 -2.80 1.84 -6.67
C THR A 51 -4.06 1.73 -5.82
N LEU A 52 -5.21 1.53 -6.47
CA LEU A 52 -6.48 1.32 -5.79
C LEU A 52 -6.50 -0.05 -5.12
N GLY A 53 -7.23 -0.14 -4.02
CA GLY A 53 -7.32 -1.36 -3.22
C GLY A 53 -6.57 -1.20 -1.91
N PHE A 54 -5.70 -2.14 -1.59
CA PHE A 54 -5.00 -2.14 -0.29
C PHE A 54 -4.28 -0.82 -0.01
N GLU A 55 -3.52 -0.31 -0.98
CA GLU A 55 -2.81 0.95 -0.79
C GLU A 55 -3.74 2.10 -0.42
N TYR A 56 -4.87 2.19 -1.10
CA TYR A 56 -5.84 3.25 -0.82
C TYR A 56 -6.45 3.10 0.57
N TRP A 57 -6.74 1.89 0.99
CA TRP A 57 -7.29 1.66 2.34
C TRP A 57 -6.25 1.98 3.42
N VAL A 58 -4.98 1.67 3.17
CA VAL A 58 -3.88 2.08 4.07
C VAL A 58 -3.80 3.61 4.11
N LEU A 59 -3.91 4.28 2.97
CA LEU A 59 -3.90 5.75 2.92
C LEU A 59 -5.01 6.34 3.78
N GLU A 60 -6.24 5.82 3.66
CA GLU A 60 -7.38 6.31 4.45
C GLU A 60 -7.13 6.16 5.96
N VAL A 61 -6.70 4.98 6.37
CA VAL A 61 -6.42 4.71 7.79
C VAL A 61 -5.25 5.56 8.28
N ALA A 62 -4.19 5.68 7.47
CA ALA A 62 -3.02 6.47 7.82
C ALA A 62 -3.35 7.94 7.99
N GLN A 63 -4.23 8.49 7.15
CA GLN A 63 -4.67 9.89 7.28
C GLN A 63 -5.42 10.14 8.58
N GLU A 64 -6.21 9.17 9.04
CA GLU A 64 -6.89 9.25 10.34
C GLU A 64 -5.91 9.19 11.51
N MET A 65 -4.84 8.43 11.38
CA MET A 65 -3.86 8.19 12.45
C MET A 65 -2.73 9.22 12.50
N LYS A 66 -2.53 9.95 11.42
CA LYS A 66 -1.37 10.82 11.23
C LYS A 66 -1.15 11.81 12.37
N THR A 67 -2.20 12.46 12.83
CA THR A 67 -2.11 13.47 13.89
C THR A 67 -1.62 12.87 15.20
N GLU A 68 -2.10 11.69 15.55
CA GLU A 68 -1.76 11.01 16.79
C GLU A 68 -0.36 10.39 16.75
N TYR A 69 0.01 9.76 15.63
CA TYR A 69 1.25 8.98 15.53
C TYR A 69 2.40 9.74 14.87
N GLY A 70 2.13 10.87 14.22
CA GLY A 70 3.17 11.76 13.69
C GLY A 70 3.93 11.28 12.46
N PHE A 71 3.49 10.23 11.77
CA PHE A 71 4.15 9.80 10.55
C PHE A 71 3.74 10.65 9.34
N GLN A 72 4.55 10.62 8.29
CA GLN A 72 4.33 11.37 7.07
C GLN A 72 4.02 10.42 5.91
N LEU A 73 3.35 10.97 4.89
CA LEU A 73 2.86 10.20 3.75
C LEU A 73 3.46 10.74 2.46
N ALA A 74 3.88 9.84 1.58
CA ALA A 74 4.40 10.18 0.26
C ALA A 74 3.76 9.30 -0.80
N THR A 75 3.53 9.85 -1.99
CA THR A 75 3.12 9.05 -3.14
C THR A 75 4.13 9.26 -4.26
N ILE A 76 4.71 8.17 -4.75
CA ILE A 76 5.64 8.19 -5.87
C ILE A 76 4.99 7.43 -7.01
N PHE A 77 4.45 8.17 -7.98
CA PHE A 77 3.80 7.58 -9.16
C PHE A 77 4.85 7.21 -10.19
N ALA A 78 4.61 6.11 -10.91
CA ALA A 78 5.48 5.77 -12.04
C ALA A 78 5.36 6.81 -13.16
N PHE A 79 4.12 7.28 -13.44
CA PHE A 79 3.84 8.17 -14.58
C PHE A 79 2.93 9.31 -14.17
N GLU A 80 3.15 10.48 -14.79
CA GLU A 80 2.25 11.63 -14.62
C GLU A 80 0.84 11.31 -15.16
N THR A 81 0.75 10.41 -16.15
CA THR A 81 -0.51 9.97 -16.74
C THR A 81 -1.25 8.92 -15.91
N HIS A 82 -0.70 8.51 -14.78
CA HIS A 82 -1.29 7.49 -13.92
C HIS A 82 -2.75 7.82 -13.57
N GLY A 83 -3.66 6.92 -13.90
CA GLY A 83 -5.08 7.05 -13.56
C GLY A 83 -5.85 8.07 -14.39
N GLU A 84 -5.27 8.66 -15.45
CA GLU A 84 -5.91 9.71 -16.22
C GLU A 84 -7.25 9.29 -16.84
N ASN A 85 -7.44 8.00 -17.10
CA ASN A 85 -8.66 7.47 -17.71
C ASN A 85 -9.61 6.82 -16.70
N TRP A 86 -9.36 6.98 -15.41
CA TRP A 86 -10.22 6.42 -14.39
C TRP A 86 -11.56 7.17 -14.32
N ASN A 87 -12.61 6.49 -13.87
CA ASN A 87 -13.92 7.11 -13.68
C ASN A 87 -13.88 8.18 -12.58
N GLU A 88 -14.95 8.94 -12.42
CA GLU A 88 -15.03 10.07 -11.48
C GLU A 88 -14.76 9.64 -10.03
N GLY A 89 -15.35 8.54 -9.58
CA GLY A 89 -15.15 8.05 -8.22
C GLY A 89 -13.69 7.67 -7.94
N ASN A 90 -13.03 7.04 -8.92
CA ASN A 90 -11.63 6.68 -8.79
C ASN A 90 -10.70 7.89 -8.96
N GLN A 91 -11.11 8.92 -9.70
CA GLN A 91 -10.38 10.17 -9.77
C GLN A 91 -10.35 10.87 -8.40
N MET A 92 -11.41 10.78 -7.62
CA MET A 92 -11.43 11.29 -6.25
C MET A 92 -10.41 10.58 -5.37
N LYS A 93 -10.30 9.26 -5.50
CA LYS A 93 -9.30 8.46 -4.78
C LYS A 93 -7.88 8.80 -5.21
N LEU A 94 -7.68 8.99 -6.52
CA LEU A 94 -6.39 9.44 -7.05
C LEU A 94 -5.99 10.78 -6.44
N SER A 95 -6.94 11.72 -6.36
CA SER A 95 -6.71 13.03 -5.76
C SER A 95 -6.23 12.92 -4.32
N ARG A 96 -6.75 11.98 -3.53
CA ARG A 96 -6.30 11.76 -2.16
C ARG A 96 -4.84 11.29 -2.09
N PHE A 97 -4.42 10.46 -3.04
CA PHE A 97 -3.00 10.08 -3.14
C PHE A 97 -2.10 11.28 -3.43
N LYS A 98 -2.63 12.32 -4.05
CA LYS A 98 -1.88 13.54 -4.37
C LYS A 98 -1.93 14.58 -3.24
N GLN A 99 -2.78 14.38 -2.23
CA GLN A 99 -2.95 15.27 -1.09
C GLN A 99 -2.19 14.73 0.13
N VAL A 100 -0.92 14.42 -0.07
CA VAL A 100 -0.02 13.89 0.96
C VAL A 100 1.18 14.82 1.12
N ASP A 101 2.07 14.52 2.06
CA ASP A 101 3.21 15.40 2.37
C ASP A 101 4.22 15.53 1.23
N PHE A 102 4.38 14.48 0.43
CA PHE A 102 5.33 14.50 -0.70
C PHE A 102 4.74 13.72 -1.88
N VAL A 103 4.84 14.30 -3.08
CA VAL A 103 4.38 13.65 -4.33
C VAL A 103 5.49 13.76 -5.37
N LYS A 104 5.78 12.64 -6.03
CA LYS A 104 6.77 12.58 -7.11
C LYS A 104 6.26 11.71 -8.25
N TYR A 105 6.64 12.05 -9.47
CA TYR A 105 6.38 11.27 -10.68
C TYR A 105 7.72 10.86 -11.28
N ALA A 106 7.91 9.56 -11.52
CA ALA A 106 9.17 9.06 -12.07
C ALA A 106 9.34 9.44 -13.54
N TYR A 107 8.25 9.35 -14.32
CA TYR A 107 8.28 9.64 -15.76
C TYR A 107 7.03 10.39 -16.19
N PRO A 108 7.10 11.18 -17.30
CA PRO A 108 5.91 11.84 -17.84
C PRO A 108 4.85 10.85 -18.33
N ARG A 109 5.27 9.76 -18.99
CA ARG A 109 4.35 8.76 -19.53
C ARG A 109 5.08 7.45 -19.77
N TYR A 110 4.30 6.38 -19.98
CA TYR A 110 4.85 5.08 -20.34
C TYR A 110 5.42 5.11 -21.77
N GLU A 111 6.67 4.71 -21.91
CA GLU A 111 7.33 4.60 -23.20
C GLU A 111 7.89 3.18 -23.46
N HIS A 112 8.46 2.54 -22.42
CA HIS A 112 8.99 1.19 -22.52
C HIS A 112 9.00 0.49 -21.15
N LYS A 113 9.03 -0.83 -21.20
CA LYS A 113 8.87 -1.67 -19.98
C LYS A 113 10.00 -1.50 -18.95
N GLU A 114 11.18 -1.10 -19.39
CA GLU A 114 12.33 -0.89 -18.50
C GLU A 114 12.08 0.24 -17.50
N GLN A 115 11.19 1.18 -17.82
CA GLN A 115 10.78 2.24 -16.90
C GLN A 115 10.20 1.66 -15.60
N LEU A 116 9.37 0.62 -15.72
CA LEU A 116 8.75 -0.01 -14.55
C LEU A 116 9.79 -0.71 -13.68
N ARG A 117 10.77 -1.37 -14.29
CA ARG A 117 11.86 -2.01 -13.57
C ARG A 117 12.69 -0.97 -12.81
N ASP A 118 13.05 0.13 -13.47
CA ASP A 118 13.85 1.19 -12.86
C ASP A 118 13.07 1.90 -11.77
N TYR A 119 11.75 2.08 -11.96
CA TYR A 119 10.86 2.63 -10.96
C TYR A 119 10.81 1.76 -9.70
N GLN A 120 10.66 0.44 -9.86
CA GLN A 120 10.66 -0.49 -8.74
C GLN A 120 11.99 -0.46 -7.98
N GLN A 121 13.09 -0.41 -8.71
CA GLN A 121 14.42 -0.34 -8.11
C GLN A 121 14.58 0.96 -7.30
N PHE A 122 14.10 2.08 -7.83
CA PHE A 122 14.11 3.35 -7.14
C PHE A 122 13.33 3.27 -5.82
N LEU A 123 12.15 2.65 -5.83
CA LEU A 123 11.34 2.47 -4.62
C LEU A 123 12.08 1.66 -3.57
N LEU A 124 12.73 0.57 -3.96
CA LEU A 124 13.48 -0.28 -3.03
C LEU A 124 14.70 0.44 -2.46
N GLU A 125 15.37 1.26 -3.25
CA GLU A 125 16.54 2.01 -2.80
C GLU A 125 16.19 3.16 -1.86
N ASN A 126 14.97 3.65 -1.91
CA ASN A 126 14.51 4.79 -1.12
C ASN A 126 13.58 4.41 0.03
N THR A 127 13.42 3.12 0.30
CA THR A 127 12.69 2.60 1.46
C THR A 127 13.56 1.54 2.13
N ASN A 128 13.36 1.30 3.41
CA ASN A 128 14.10 0.26 4.13
C ASN A 128 13.18 -0.86 4.61
N SER A 129 11.90 -0.77 4.29
CA SER A 129 10.89 -1.75 4.67
C SER A 129 9.68 -1.66 3.76
N SER A 130 8.81 -2.66 3.85
CA SER A 130 7.52 -2.61 3.16
C SER A 130 6.41 -3.15 4.06
N TYR A 131 5.21 -2.65 3.81
CA TYR A 131 3.97 -3.18 4.36
C TYR A 131 3.15 -3.72 3.20
N LEU A 132 2.93 -5.03 3.18
CA LEU A 132 2.48 -5.74 1.99
C LEU A 132 1.28 -6.63 2.30
N PHE A 133 0.17 -6.43 1.58
CA PHE A 133 -0.94 -7.39 1.61
C PHE A 133 -0.75 -8.33 0.42
N TYR A 134 -0.11 -9.45 0.68
CA TYR A 134 0.20 -10.45 -0.33
C TYR A 134 0.35 -11.82 0.31
N ASP A 135 -0.24 -12.81 -0.32
CA ASP A 135 -0.17 -14.21 0.12
C ASP A 135 0.33 -15.06 -1.05
N GLU A 136 1.40 -15.81 -0.83
CA GLU A 136 2.04 -16.62 -1.86
C GLU A 136 1.11 -17.70 -2.42
N GLU A 137 0.08 -18.10 -1.66
CA GLU A 137 -0.92 -19.04 -2.14
C GLU A 137 -1.94 -18.41 -3.10
N ASN A 138 -1.96 -17.09 -3.19
CA ASN A 138 -2.85 -16.32 -4.06
C ASN A 138 -2.02 -15.32 -4.87
N GLU A 139 -1.19 -15.83 -5.76
CA GLU A 139 -0.25 -15.02 -6.53
C GLU A 139 -0.93 -14.06 -7.50
N THR A 140 -0.33 -12.88 -7.64
CA THR A 140 -0.69 -11.85 -8.62
C THR A 140 0.60 -11.29 -9.21
N LYS A 141 0.50 -10.18 -9.95
CA LYS A 141 1.65 -9.46 -10.49
C LYS A 141 2.64 -9.03 -9.40
N LEU A 142 2.18 -8.94 -8.14
CA LEU A 142 3.03 -8.59 -7.01
C LEU A 142 4.11 -9.64 -6.69
N ALA A 143 3.93 -10.88 -7.16
CA ALA A 143 4.90 -11.96 -6.92
C ALA A 143 6.30 -11.56 -7.35
N TYR A 144 6.44 -10.91 -8.50
CA TYR A 144 7.72 -10.49 -9.03
C TYR A 144 8.38 -9.43 -8.17
N PHE A 145 7.62 -8.40 -7.75
CA PHE A 145 8.13 -7.35 -6.88
C PHE A 145 8.48 -7.90 -5.50
N TYR A 146 7.65 -8.80 -4.98
CA TYR A 146 7.89 -9.45 -3.70
C TYR A 146 9.21 -10.22 -3.69
N GLN A 147 9.54 -10.93 -4.78
CA GLN A 147 10.82 -11.62 -4.90
C GLN A 147 12.00 -10.63 -4.86
N LYS A 148 11.86 -9.49 -5.52
CA LYS A 148 12.88 -8.44 -5.46
C LYS A 148 13.08 -7.92 -4.05
N MET A 149 12.00 -7.72 -3.30
CA MET A 149 12.07 -7.29 -1.91
C MET A 149 12.82 -8.28 -1.03
N LYS A 150 12.51 -9.56 -1.20
CA LYS A 150 13.16 -10.63 -0.42
C LYS A 150 14.65 -10.74 -0.71
N ASN A 151 15.06 -10.37 -1.92
CA ASN A 151 16.47 -10.40 -2.33
C ASN A 151 17.23 -9.13 -1.93
N GLN A 152 16.51 -8.11 -1.45
CA GLN A 152 17.13 -6.86 -1.01
C GLN A 152 17.77 -7.06 0.37
N GLU A 153 19.05 -6.74 0.49
CA GLU A 153 19.79 -6.88 1.74
C GLU A 153 19.25 -5.91 2.79
N ASP A 154 19.11 -6.40 4.03
CA ASP A 154 18.63 -5.60 5.17
C ASP A 154 17.26 -4.95 4.97
N TYR A 155 16.42 -5.55 4.13
CA TYR A 155 15.09 -5.04 3.84
C TYR A 155 14.03 -5.81 4.63
N PHE A 156 13.29 -5.11 5.47
CA PHE A 156 12.27 -5.70 6.33
C PHE A 156 10.91 -5.71 5.63
N ILE A 157 10.22 -6.86 5.64
CA ILE A 157 8.89 -7.01 5.03
C ILE A 157 7.88 -7.40 6.11
N LYS A 158 6.88 -6.54 6.29
CA LYS A 158 5.72 -6.84 7.14
C LYS A 158 4.55 -7.21 6.23
N ARG A 159 4.00 -8.40 6.42
CA ARG A 159 2.89 -8.88 5.56
C ARG A 159 1.59 -8.97 6.32
N LEU A 160 0.50 -8.56 5.65
CA LEU A 160 -0.85 -8.92 6.03
C LEU A 160 -1.24 -10.11 5.15
N THR A 161 -1.80 -11.16 5.75
CA THR A 161 -2.20 -12.39 5.06
C THR A 161 -3.67 -12.67 5.31
N PHE A 162 -4.25 -13.56 4.48
CA PHE A 162 -5.63 -13.99 4.68
C PHE A 162 -5.81 -14.73 6.00
N GLU A 163 -4.81 -15.48 6.43
CA GLU A 163 -4.85 -16.17 7.73
C GLU A 163 -5.00 -15.19 8.88
N GLN A 164 -4.25 -14.09 8.87
CA GLN A 164 -4.36 -13.04 9.89
C GLN A 164 -5.74 -12.39 9.89
N LEU A 165 -6.31 -12.18 8.71
CA LEU A 165 -7.66 -11.63 8.60
C LEU A 165 -8.72 -12.59 9.15
N ASN A 166 -8.56 -13.88 8.87
CA ASN A 166 -9.45 -14.90 9.41
C ASN A 166 -9.38 -14.98 10.94
N GLU A 167 -8.18 -14.92 11.50
CA GLU A 167 -7.98 -14.89 12.95
C GLU A 167 -8.65 -13.67 13.58
N LEU A 168 -8.49 -12.53 12.95
CA LEU A 168 -9.11 -11.29 13.43
C LEU A 168 -10.63 -11.35 13.36
N ALA A 169 -11.18 -11.97 12.31
CA ALA A 169 -12.62 -12.17 12.15
C ALA A 169 -13.20 -13.08 13.24
N GLU A 170 -12.46 -14.14 13.60
CA GLU A 170 -12.87 -15.06 14.67
C GLU A 170 -12.94 -14.33 16.02
N ASN A 171 -11.94 -13.50 16.32
CA ASN A 171 -11.93 -12.71 17.55
C ASN A 171 -13.08 -11.72 17.61
N PHE A 172 -13.53 -11.23 16.47
CA PHE A 172 -14.67 -10.34 16.38
C PHE A 172 -15.99 -11.02 16.67
N SER A 173 -16.17 -12.25 16.20
CA SER A 173 -17.41 -13.00 16.37
C SER A 173 -17.60 -13.52 17.79
N GLU A 174 -16.53 -13.60 18.59
CA GLU A 174 -16.56 -14.02 19.99
C GLU A 174 -16.91 -12.85 20.95
N ASN A 175 -16.89 -11.63 20.45
CA ASN A 175 -17.25 -10.43 21.18
C ASN A 175 -18.61 -9.91 20.71
#